data_6de97e3d3f036013c25332c60db19dc6
#
_entry.id   6de97e3d3f036013c25332c60db19dc6
#
_cell.length_a   1.000
_cell.length_b   1.000
_cell.length_c   1.000
_cell.angle_alpha   90.00
_cell.angle_beta   90.00
_cell.angle_gamma   90.00
#
_symmetry.space_group_name_H-M   'P 1'
#
loop_
_entity.id
_entity.type
_entity.pdbx_description
1 polymer ?
#
loop_
_entity_poly.entity_id
_entity_poly.type
_entity_poly.pdbx_seq_one_letter_code
_entity_poly.pdbx_strand_id
1 'polypeptide(L)'
;MTDMAQSHYQLGMNYFQGKGVERSFSEAMKWFRLAAQHRHPRAIFMLGRMYDKGTGTTENPAEAAKYYLQSAELGYPRAQNVVGQIYIKGRGVPAGYEQALHWFRKAADQNYSDAQYNLGLMYAKGHGVPKDFIEAKRWWGMAAEQGNSKVQFTLGHMYLIGKGVKKNYSKARQWLRQAAEQGLPTAQYHLGMMYARGTGVLQSYTEARQWLQKAAEQNYLDAIYQLGKLLSSGSEEVRDPSSAVVLLKQSATRGHQRSQVLLGQHFAKGVGTAQDYQMAYHWWTEAANAGNADAQYNLGIMYLNGKGVEKDSLEGKRWLTDAADQGHTKAQYCLGVMYSTGKGVPQDMDEAFRWKEAAEFWESL
;
A
#
# COMPACT_ATOMS: atom_id res chain seq x y z
N MET A 1 -9.35 46.92 -2.10
CA MET A 1 -10.23 45.73 -2.13
C MET A 1 -9.47 44.41 -1.93
N THR A 2 -8.28 44.21 -2.53
CA THR A 2 -7.43 43.02 -2.34
C THR A 2 -6.97 42.82 -0.89
N ASP A 3 -6.66 43.89 -0.18
CA ASP A 3 -6.16 43.89 1.20
C ASP A 3 -7.23 43.43 2.22
N MET A 4 -8.47 43.85 2.04
CA MET A 4 -9.59 43.46 2.89
C MET A 4 -9.93 41.95 2.73
N ALA A 5 -9.96 41.46 1.49
CA ALA A 5 -10.22 40.05 1.21
C ALA A 5 -9.12 39.14 1.83
N GLN A 6 -7.87 39.55 1.74
CA GLN A 6 -6.73 38.85 2.33
C GLN A 6 -6.81 38.88 3.88
N SER A 7 -7.18 40.02 4.47
CA SER A 7 -7.34 40.15 5.93
C SER A 7 -8.48 39.25 6.44
N HIS A 8 -9.63 39.24 5.79
CA HIS A 8 -10.74 38.33 6.12
C HIS A 8 -10.32 36.85 5.99
N TYR A 9 -9.61 36.48 4.93
CA TYR A 9 -9.08 35.12 4.76
C TYR A 9 -8.14 34.75 5.91
N GLN A 10 -7.20 35.64 6.27
CA GLN A 10 -6.25 35.38 7.36
C GLN A 10 -6.97 35.20 8.69
N LEU A 11 -7.97 36.03 9.00
CA LEU A 11 -8.77 35.92 10.22
C LEU A 11 -9.58 34.62 10.23
N GLY A 12 -10.16 34.24 9.10
CA GLY A 12 -10.81 32.92 8.93
C GLY A 12 -9.83 31.75 9.20
N MET A 13 -8.59 31.85 8.73
CA MET A 13 -7.54 30.86 9.00
C MET A 13 -7.14 30.83 10.48
N ASN A 14 -7.08 31.97 11.14
CA ASN A 14 -6.77 32.03 12.57
C ASN A 14 -7.83 31.30 13.40
N TYR A 15 -9.12 31.55 13.16
CA TYR A 15 -10.22 30.82 13.82
C TYR A 15 -10.23 29.33 13.43
N PHE A 16 -9.92 29.00 12.20
CA PHE A 16 -9.87 27.59 11.74
C PHE A 16 -8.76 26.79 12.44
N GLN A 17 -7.62 27.41 12.72
CA GLN A 17 -6.45 26.81 13.34
C GLN A 17 -6.39 27.01 14.88
N GLY A 18 -7.11 27.99 15.43
CA GLY A 18 -6.97 28.41 16.82
C GLY A 18 -5.67 29.20 17.06
N LYS A 19 -5.22 30.00 16.07
CA LYS A 19 -3.97 30.75 16.17
C LYS A 19 -4.25 32.19 16.65
N GLY A 20 -3.89 32.47 17.90
CA GLY A 20 -4.12 33.79 18.53
C GLY A 20 -5.58 34.07 18.91
N VAL A 21 -6.47 33.11 18.65
CA VAL A 21 -7.89 33.14 19.02
C VAL A 21 -8.36 31.72 19.35
N GLU A 22 -9.44 31.59 20.10
CA GLU A 22 -10.05 30.28 20.33
C GLU A 22 -10.55 29.68 19.02
N ARG A 23 -10.30 28.39 18.83
CA ARG A 23 -10.69 27.70 17.59
C ARG A 23 -12.19 27.64 17.43
N SER A 24 -12.72 28.21 16.36
CA SER A 24 -14.13 28.22 16.02
C SER A 24 -14.35 28.05 14.53
N PHE A 25 -14.89 26.92 14.12
CA PHE A 25 -15.17 26.64 12.71
C PHE A 25 -16.36 27.48 12.19
N SER A 26 -17.32 27.85 13.03
CA SER A 26 -18.42 28.73 12.65
C SER A 26 -17.93 30.16 12.37
N GLU A 27 -17.05 30.71 13.21
CA GLU A 27 -16.40 31.99 12.94
C GLU A 27 -15.51 31.95 11.70
N ALA A 28 -14.69 30.88 11.56
CA ALA A 28 -13.87 30.69 10.37
C ALA A 28 -14.71 30.74 9.08
N MET A 29 -15.88 30.07 9.08
CA MET A 29 -16.79 30.07 7.94
C MET A 29 -17.35 31.44 7.62
N LYS A 30 -17.71 32.25 8.63
CA LYS A 30 -18.17 33.63 8.42
C LYS A 30 -17.10 34.47 7.73
N TRP A 31 -15.86 34.40 8.25
CA TRP A 31 -14.74 35.17 7.69
C TRP A 31 -14.36 34.70 6.27
N PHE A 32 -14.39 33.41 6.01
CA PHE A 32 -14.20 32.90 4.65
C PHE A 32 -15.31 33.35 3.69
N ARG A 33 -16.58 33.44 4.13
CA ARG A 33 -17.68 34.00 3.31
C ARG A 33 -17.47 35.47 2.98
N LEU A 34 -17.02 36.27 3.94
CA LEU A 34 -16.68 37.68 3.69
C LEU A 34 -15.54 37.81 2.68
N ALA A 35 -14.48 37.01 2.81
CA ALA A 35 -13.41 36.98 1.82
C ALA A 35 -13.89 36.50 0.44
N ALA A 36 -14.81 35.52 0.39
CA ALA A 36 -15.38 34.98 -0.84
C ALA A 36 -16.22 36.01 -1.60
N GLN A 37 -16.95 36.91 -0.90
CA GLN A 37 -17.67 38.05 -1.54
C GLN A 37 -16.75 38.93 -2.36
N HIS A 38 -15.46 39.02 -1.96
CA HIS A 38 -14.40 39.72 -2.68
C HIS A 38 -13.62 38.80 -3.63
N ARG A 39 -14.21 37.66 -4.03
CA ARG A 39 -13.63 36.68 -4.99
C ARG A 39 -12.25 36.16 -4.57
N HIS A 40 -11.98 36.03 -3.26
CA HIS A 40 -10.70 35.52 -2.77
C HIS A 40 -10.60 33.99 -2.99
N PRO A 41 -9.74 33.48 -3.91
CA PRO A 41 -9.82 32.10 -4.37
C PRO A 41 -9.55 31.08 -3.26
N ARG A 42 -8.59 31.37 -2.36
CA ARG A 42 -8.23 30.49 -1.25
C ARG A 42 -9.34 30.40 -0.19
N ALA A 43 -10.08 31.50 0.06
CA ALA A 43 -11.21 31.49 0.99
C ALA A 43 -12.36 30.66 0.43
N ILE A 44 -12.68 30.82 -0.85
CA ILE A 44 -13.68 30.03 -1.57
C ILE A 44 -13.30 28.54 -1.50
N PHE A 45 -12.04 28.21 -1.74
CA PHE A 45 -11.54 26.83 -1.59
C PHE A 45 -11.73 26.30 -0.18
N MET A 46 -11.47 27.12 0.86
CA MET A 46 -11.68 26.70 2.26
C MET A 46 -13.14 26.43 2.58
N LEU A 47 -14.09 27.23 2.05
CA LEU A 47 -15.52 26.92 2.16
C LEU A 47 -15.85 25.57 1.53
N GLY A 48 -15.34 25.30 0.33
CA GLY A 48 -15.48 23.98 -0.30
C GLY A 48 -14.99 22.85 0.58
N ARG A 49 -13.81 23.00 1.23
CA ARG A 49 -13.26 22.01 2.16
C ARG A 49 -14.13 21.82 3.40
N MET A 50 -14.70 22.89 3.93
CA MET A 50 -15.57 22.83 5.12
C MET A 50 -16.85 22.06 4.82
N TYR A 51 -17.49 22.28 3.66
CA TYR A 51 -18.63 21.48 3.22
C TYR A 51 -18.26 20.04 2.86
N ASP A 52 -17.07 19.81 2.27
CA ASP A 52 -16.60 18.45 1.92
C ASP A 52 -16.34 17.54 3.13
N LYS A 53 -15.99 18.15 4.28
CA LYS A 53 -15.66 17.45 5.53
C LYS A 53 -16.68 17.63 6.64
N GLY A 54 -17.74 18.38 6.42
CA GLY A 54 -18.69 18.71 7.49
C GLY A 54 -18.05 19.50 8.64
N THR A 55 -17.01 20.30 8.35
CA THR A 55 -16.28 21.05 9.37
C THR A 55 -16.95 22.38 9.64
N GLY A 56 -17.62 22.52 10.79
CA GLY A 56 -18.42 23.70 11.13
C GLY A 56 -19.75 23.80 10.38
N THR A 57 -20.11 22.78 9.64
CA THR A 57 -21.37 22.62 8.90
C THR A 57 -21.63 21.14 8.65
N THR A 58 -22.80 20.77 8.14
CA THR A 58 -23.07 19.41 7.67
C THR A 58 -22.30 19.12 6.37
N GLU A 59 -21.87 17.88 6.22
CA GLU A 59 -21.21 17.43 4.98
C GLU A 59 -22.18 17.57 3.80
N ASN A 60 -21.74 18.26 2.74
CA ASN A 60 -22.50 18.44 1.52
C ASN A 60 -21.56 18.45 0.31
N PRO A 61 -21.36 17.30 -0.36
CA PRO A 61 -20.46 17.20 -1.51
C PRO A 61 -20.88 18.07 -2.71
N ALA A 62 -22.18 18.28 -2.93
CA ALA A 62 -22.66 19.11 -4.03
C ALA A 62 -22.33 20.59 -3.81
N GLU A 63 -22.52 21.08 -2.58
CA GLU A 63 -22.15 22.45 -2.21
C GLU A 63 -20.62 22.63 -2.21
N ALA A 64 -19.88 21.63 -1.72
CA ALA A 64 -18.43 21.64 -1.79
C ALA A 64 -17.91 21.75 -3.23
N ALA A 65 -18.51 21.00 -4.15
CA ALA A 65 -18.18 21.05 -5.58
C ALA A 65 -18.38 22.42 -6.19
N LYS A 66 -19.47 23.12 -5.85
CA LYS A 66 -19.73 24.51 -6.32
C LYS A 66 -18.61 25.47 -5.89
N TYR A 67 -18.23 25.43 -4.60
CA TYR A 67 -17.16 26.28 -4.10
C TYR A 67 -15.80 25.91 -4.71
N TYR A 68 -15.51 24.61 -4.90
CA TYR A 68 -14.27 24.20 -5.56
C TYR A 68 -14.22 24.67 -7.02
N LEU A 69 -15.33 24.55 -7.77
CA LEU A 69 -15.45 25.04 -9.15
C LEU A 69 -15.23 26.56 -9.20
N GLN A 70 -15.92 27.32 -8.37
CA GLN A 70 -15.76 28.77 -8.30
C GLN A 70 -14.30 29.19 -8.01
N SER A 71 -13.62 28.50 -7.08
CA SER A 71 -12.21 28.74 -6.78
C SER A 71 -11.28 28.37 -7.94
N ALA A 72 -11.59 27.27 -8.65
CA ALA A 72 -10.84 26.80 -9.81
C ALA A 72 -10.98 27.74 -11.01
N GLU A 73 -12.17 28.31 -11.24
CA GLU A 73 -12.43 29.32 -12.27
C GLU A 73 -11.65 30.60 -12.02
N LEU A 74 -11.41 30.94 -10.75
CA LEU A 74 -10.52 32.05 -10.34
C LEU A 74 -9.04 31.71 -10.48
N GLY A 75 -8.70 30.57 -11.05
CA GLY A 75 -7.32 30.19 -11.36
C GLY A 75 -6.56 29.52 -10.21
N TYR A 76 -7.18 29.20 -9.08
CA TYR A 76 -6.45 28.58 -7.98
C TYR A 76 -6.05 27.13 -8.29
N PRO A 77 -4.74 26.81 -8.46
CA PRO A 77 -4.34 25.49 -9.00
C PRO A 77 -4.69 24.33 -8.09
N ARG A 78 -4.69 24.53 -6.78
CA ARG A 78 -5.12 23.51 -5.83
C ARG A 78 -6.61 23.18 -5.98
N ALA A 79 -7.45 24.19 -6.22
CA ALA A 79 -8.88 23.99 -6.48
C ALA A 79 -9.08 23.26 -7.82
N GLN A 80 -8.37 23.67 -8.86
CA GLN A 80 -8.43 23.01 -10.18
C GLN A 80 -8.06 21.53 -10.06
N ASN A 81 -7.01 21.19 -9.31
CA ASN A 81 -6.66 19.78 -9.05
C ASN A 81 -7.76 19.02 -8.29
N VAL A 82 -8.36 19.65 -7.26
CA VAL A 82 -9.48 19.02 -6.51
C VAL A 82 -10.70 18.85 -7.41
N VAL A 83 -11.02 19.81 -8.26
CA VAL A 83 -12.13 19.71 -9.24
C VAL A 83 -11.89 18.54 -10.20
N GLY A 84 -10.66 18.36 -10.70
CA GLY A 84 -10.31 17.18 -11.49
C GLY A 84 -10.58 15.87 -10.74
N GLN A 85 -10.22 15.80 -9.46
CA GLN A 85 -10.45 14.62 -8.62
C GLN A 85 -11.93 14.33 -8.35
N ILE A 86 -12.77 15.36 -8.13
CA ILE A 86 -14.21 15.17 -7.92
C ILE A 86 -14.91 14.70 -9.19
N TYR A 87 -14.47 15.14 -10.38
CA TYR A 87 -14.97 14.62 -11.66
C TYR A 87 -14.56 13.15 -11.89
N ILE A 88 -13.35 12.74 -11.49
CA ILE A 88 -12.97 11.31 -11.55
C ILE A 88 -13.89 10.44 -10.70
N LYS A 89 -14.28 10.94 -9.51
CA LYS A 89 -15.06 10.19 -8.51
C LYS A 89 -16.58 10.35 -8.64
N GLY A 90 -17.05 11.32 -9.40
CA GLY A 90 -18.47 11.68 -9.43
C GLY A 90 -18.99 12.21 -8.09
N ARG A 91 -18.14 12.91 -7.30
CA ARG A 91 -18.51 13.38 -5.96
C ARG A 91 -19.05 14.81 -5.99
N GLY A 92 -20.36 14.93 -5.88
CA GLY A 92 -21.05 16.23 -5.95
C GLY A 92 -21.24 16.78 -7.36
N VAL A 93 -20.71 16.09 -8.36
CA VAL A 93 -20.88 16.34 -9.80
C VAL A 93 -20.97 15.00 -10.53
N PRO A 94 -21.59 14.92 -11.71
CA PRO A 94 -21.50 13.72 -12.56
C PRO A 94 -20.05 13.39 -12.89
N ALA A 95 -19.71 12.09 -12.89
CA ALA A 95 -18.37 11.66 -13.28
C ALA A 95 -18.06 12.01 -14.74
N GLY A 96 -16.80 12.45 -15.00
CA GLY A 96 -16.38 12.83 -16.34
C GLY A 96 -14.87 12.93 -16.48
N TYR A 97 -14.28 12.06 -17.30
CA TYR A 97 -12.83 12.07 -17.52
C TYR A 97 -12.35 13.26 -18.34
N GLU A 98 -13.13 13.75 -19.29
CA GLU A 98 -12.79 14.94 -20.10
C GLU A 98 -12.73 16.21 -19.24
N GLN A 99 -13.72 16.39 -18.35
CA GLN A 99 -13.74 17.48 -17.39
C GLN A 99 -12.57 17.41 -16.42
N ALA A 100 -12.28 16.20 -15.91
CA ALA A 100 -11.12 15.98 -15.04
C ALA A 100 -9.81 16.32 -15.74
N LEU A 101 -9.63 15.88 -16.98
CA LEU A 101 -8.46 16.18 -17.81
C LEU A 101 -8.26 17.69 -17.99
N HIS A 102 -9.34 18.39 -18.34
CA HIS A 102 -9.32 19.85 -18.52
C HIS A 102 -8.80 20.56 -17.27
N TRP A 103 -9.34 20.22 -16.11
CA TRP A 103 -8.95 20.86 -14.86
C TRP A 103 -7.54 20.47 -14.39
N PHE A 104 -7.15 19.20 -14.53
CA PHE A 104 -5.77 18.79 -14.23
C PHE A 104 -4.77 19.51 -15.14
N ARG A 105 -5.08 19.67 -16.44
CA ARG A 105 -4.20 20.39 -17.36
C ARG A 105 -4.03 21.85 -16.95
N LYS A 106 -5.12 22.56 -16.63
CA LYS A 106 -5.06 23.95 -16.14
C LYS A 106 -4.17 24.10 -14.89
N ALA A 107 -4.25 23.16 -13.94
CA ALA A 107 -3.40 23.20 -12.76
C ALA A 107 -1.95 22.77 -13.05
N ALA A 108 -1.75 21.79 -13.92
CA ALA A 108 -0.42 21.30 -14.32
C ALA A 108 0.38 22.35 -15.08
N ASP A 109 -0.29 23.13 -15.96
CA ASP A 109 0.31 24.25 -16.69
C ASP A 109 0.73 25.41 -15.77
N GLN A 110 0.14 25.50 -14.58
CA GLN A 110 0.57 26.40 -13.50
C GLN A 110 1.66 25.76 -12.63
N ASN A 111 2.29 24.70 -13.08
CA ASN A 111 3.36 23.98 -12.38
C ASN A 111 2.91 23.36 -11.04
N TYR A 112 1.63 23.01 -10.87
CA TYR A 112 1.13 22.35 -9.67
C TYR A 112 1.43 20.84 -9.72
N SER A 113 2.35 20.39 -8.91
CA SER A 113 2.96 19.06 -8.96
C SER A 113 1.94 17.91 -8.80
N ASP A 114 0.93 18.06 -7.91
CA ASP A 114 -0.10 17.04 -7.74
C ASP A 114 -0.99 16.90 -9.00
N ALA A 115 -1.24 18.01 -9.71
CA ALA A 115 -1.98 17.97 -10.97
C ALA A 115 -1.15 17.36 -12.10
N GLN A 116 0.14 17.64 -12.17
CA GLN A 116 1.06 16.98 -13.11
C GLN A 116 1.08 15.46 -12.87
N TYR A 117 1.07 15.03 -11.61
CA TYR A 117 0.94 13.61 -11.27
C TYR A 117 -0.38 13.00 -11.78
N ASN A 118 -1.51 13.67 -11.48
CA ASN A 118 -2.83 13.20 -11.90
C ASN A 118 -2.98 13.19 -13.42
N LEU A 119 -2.45 14.20 -14.10
CA LEU A 119 -2.43 14.26 -15.56
C LEU A 119 -1.62 13.11 -16.17
N GLY A 120 -0.45 12.81 -15.60
CA GLY A 120 0.33 11.65 -15.96
C GLY A 120 -0.42 10.32 -15.77
N LEU A 121 -1.20 10.19 -14.68
CA LEU A 121 -2.06 9.01 -14.47
C LEU A 121 -3.15 8.89 -15.54
N MET A 122 -3.74 10.01 -15.98
CA MET A 122 -4.76 10.00 -17.04
C MET A 122 -4.17 9.50 -18.36
N TYR A 123 -3.01 9.99 -18.76
CA TYR A 123 -2.29 9.49 -19.94
C TYR A 123 -1.89 8.02 -19.80
N ALA A 124 -1.37 7.59 -18.64
CA ALA A 124 -0.96 6.21 -18.42
C ALA A 124 -2.10 5.19 -18.47
N LYS A 125 -3.32 5.62 -18.10
CA LYS A 125 -4.52 4.76 -18.09
C LYS A 125 -5.39 4.91 -19.33
N GLY A 126 -5.24 5.99 -20.10
CA GLY A 126 -6.11 6.33 -21.21
C GLY A 126 -7.48 6.86 -20.76
N HIS A 127 -7.54 7.62 -19.66
CA HIS A 127 -8.76 8.20 -19.14
C HIS A 127 -9.00 9.59 -19.76
N GLY A 128 -10.02 9.72 -20.63
CA GLY A 128 -10.34 10.95 -21.34
C GLY A 128 -9.32 11.37 -22.43
N VAL A 129 -8.27 10.57 -22.62
CA VAL A 129 -7.24 10.72 -23.66
C VAL A 129 -6.75 9.34 -24.10
N PRO A 130 -6.21 9.19 -25.31
CA PRO A 130 -5.49 7.96 -25.70
C PRO A 130 -4.37 7.64 -24.70
N LYS A 131 -4.17 6.35 -24.45
CA LYS A 131 -3.10 5.88 -23.56
C LYS A 131 -1.73 6.23 -24.13
N ASP A 132 -0.96 7.01 -23.37
CA ASP A 132 0.38 7.48 -23.76
C ASP A 132 1.33 7.51 -22.55
N PHE A 133 2.23 6.51 -22.49
CA PHE A 133 3.25 6.45 -21.44
C PHE A 133 4.39 7.46 -21.60
N ILE A 134 4.61 7.99 -22.81
CA ILE A 134 5.65 9.01 -23.07
C ILE A 134 5.20 10.32 -22.43
N GLU A 135 3.96 10.74 -22.73
CA GLU A 135 3.38 11.92 -22.09
C GLU A 135 3.21 11.74 -20.57
N ALA A 136 2.75 10.57 -20.11
CA ALA A 136 2.68 10.29 -18.68
C ALA A 136 4.03 10.48 -17.98
N LYS A 137 5.10 9.93 -18.56
CA LYS A 137 6.46 10.08 -18.01
C LYS A 137 6.94 11.54 -18.04
N ARG A 138 6.61 12.31 -19.07
CA ARG A 138 6.95 13.74 -19.15
C ARG A 138 6.35 14.52 -17.98
N TRP A 139 5.06 14.37 -17.75
CA TRP A 139 4.35 15.03 -16.65
C TRP A 139 4.85 14.57 -15.27
N TRP A 140 5.08 13.27 -15.12
CA TRP A 140 5.67 12.75 -13.88
C TRP A 140 7.10 13.22 -13.66
N GLY A 141 7.91 13.38 -14.72
CA GLY A 141 9.24 13.96 -14.62
C GLY A 141 9.21 15.36 -14.00
N MET A 142 8.37 16.24 -14.55
CA MET A 142 8.19 17.60 -14.04
C MET A 142 7.77 17.63 -12.56
N ALA A 143 6.82 16.78 -12.17
CA ALA A 143 6.37 16.68 -10.78
C ALA A 143 7.44 16.10 -9.83
N ALA A 144 8.22 15.14 -10.31
CA ALA A 144 9.30 14.52 -9.52
C ALA A 144 10.46 15.47 -9.27
N GLU A 145 10.81 16.31 -10.26
CA GLU A 145 11.82 17.35 -10.14
C GLU A 145 11.43 18.43 -9.12
N GLN A 146 10.14 18.65 -8.91
CA GLN A 146 9.62 19.52 -7.85
C GLN A 146 9.66 18.85 -6.46
N GLY A 147 10.20 17.64 -6.34
CA GLY A 147 10.31 16.94 -5.07
C GLY A 147 9.06 16.15 -4.65
N ASN A 148 8.07 15.94 -5.53
CA ASN A 148 6.90 15.15 -5.17
C ASN A 148 7.29 13.67 -4.94
N SER A 149 7.33 13.25 -3.68
CA SER A 149 7.80 11.92 -3.28
C SER A 149 6.96 10.77 -3.86
N LYS A 150 5.66 10.96 -4.03
CA LYS A 150 4.77 9.95 -4.65
C LYS A 150 5.12 9.73 -6.11
N VAL A 151 5.44 10.81 -6.81
CA VAL A 151 5.83 10.75 -8.23
C VAL A 151 7.23 10.17 -8.38
N GLN A 152 8.16 10.58 -7.52
CA GLN A 152 9.51 9.98 -7.48
C GLN A 152 9.44 8.47 -7.25
N PHE A 153 8.59 8.03 -6.31
CA PHE A 153 8.32 6.59 -6.11
C PHE A 153 7.74 5.95 -7.38
N THR A 154 6.75 6.57 -8.01
CA THR A 154 6.11 6.04 -9.23
C THR A 154 7.14 5.85 -10.34
N LEU A 155 7.97 6.85 -10.61
CA LEU A 155 9.04 6.75 -11.61
C LEU A 155 10.09 5.69 -11.23
N GLY A 156 10.51 5.68 -9.97
CA GLY A 156 11.46 4.68 -9.47
C GLY A 156 10.93 3.26 -9.66
N HIS A 157 9.69 3.02 -9.31
CA HIS A 157 9.04 1.72 -9.49
C HIS A 157 8.87 1.34 -10.97
N MET A 158 8.50 2.29 -11.84
CA MET A 158 8.44 2.05 -13.29
C MET A 158 9.79 1.60 -13.86
N TYR A 159 10.89 2.28 -13.51
CA TYR A 159 12.23 1.87 -13.93
C TYR A 159 12.68 0.54 -13.31
N LEU A 160 12.22 0.20 -12.11
CA LEU A 160 12.52 -1.05 -11.43
C LEU A 160 11.92 -2.26 -12.15
N ILE A 161 10.64 -2.16 -12.55
CA ILE A 161 9.92 -3.29 -13.19
C ILE A 161 9.91 -3.22 -14.71
N GLY A 162 10.27 -2.07 -15.32
CA GLY A 162 10.25 -1.87 -16.77
C GLY A 162 8.85 -1.59 -17.34
N LYS A 163 7.93 -1.02 -16.53
CA LYS A 163 6.56 -0.74 -16.97
C LYS A 163 6.47 0.59 -17.71
N GLY A 164 6.22 0.55 -19.02
CA GLY A 164 6.13 1.75 -19.87
C GLY A 164 7.47 2.44 -20.14
N VAL A 165 8.57 1.90 -19.63
CA VAL A 165 9.95 2.36 -19.85
C VAL A 165 10.88 1.16 -19.88
N LYS A 166 12.03 1.28 -20.55
CA LYS A 166 13.08 0.26 -20.45
C LYS A 166 13.58 0.18 -19.00
N LYS A 167 13.65 -1.05 -18.47
CA LYS A 167 14.14 -1.33 -17.12
C LYS A 167 15.52 -0.69 -16.91
N ASN A 168 15.67 0.05 -15.78
CA ASN A 168 16.91 0.73 -15.43
C ASN A 168 17.05 0.85 -13.91
N TYR A 169 17.83 -0.03 -13.33
CA TYR A 169 17.99 -0.09 -11.87
C TYR A 169 18.71 1.13 -11.28
N SER A 170 19.61 1.78 -12.02
CA SER A 170 20.28 3.01 -11.58
C SER A 170 19.28 4.16 -11.41
N LYS A 171 18.43 4.39 -12.42
CA LYS A 171 17.34 5.39 -12.34
C LYS A 171 16.30 5.00 -11.30
N ALA A 172 15.96 3.71 -11.18
CA ALA A 172 15.06 3.22 -10.14
C ALA A 172 15.58 3.58 -8.75
N ARG A 173 16.85 3.27 -8.46
CA ARG A 173 17.50 3.60 -7.18
C ARG A 173 17.51 5.10 -6.91
N GLN A 174 17.87 5.90 -7.90
CA GLN A 174 17.93 7.37 -7.75
C GLN A 174 16.58 7.93 -7.29
N TRP A 175 15.50 7.61 -8.00
CA TRP A 175 14.17 8.11 -7.68
C TRP A 175 13.60 7.51 -6.39
N LEU A 176 13.78 6.21 -6.17
CA LEU A 176 13.34 5.56 -4.92
C LEU A 176 14.09 6.14 -3.70
N ARG A 177 15.38 6.45 -3.84
CA ARG A 177 16.18 7.05 -2.77
C ARG A 177 15.65 8.43 -2.41
N GLN A 178 15.41 9.29 -3.39
CA GLN A 178 14.84 10.63 -3.16
C GLN A 178 13.50 10.56 -2.43
N ALA A 179 12.61 9.66 -2.84
CA ALA A 179 11.32 9.46 -2.18
C ALA A 179 11.47 8.88 -0.76
N ALA A 180 12.42 7.95 -0.55
CA ALA A 180 12.70 7.31 0.73
C ALA A 180 13.31 8.29 1.75
N GLU A 181 14.20 9.16 1.30
CA GLU A 181 14.81 10.24 2.12
C GLU A 181 13.75 11.27 2.58
N GLN A 182 12.70 11.48 1.80
CA GLN A 182 11.53 12.27 2.20
C GLN A 182 10.57 11.52 3.15
N GLY A 183 10.90 10.30 3.56
CA GLY A 183 10.13 9.53 4.52
C GLY A 183 9.01 8.67 3.92
N LEU A 184 8.88 8.54 2.59
CA LEU A 184 7.82 7.72 2.00
C LEU A 184 8.05 6.23 2.29
N PRO A 185 7.18 5.54 3.10
CA PRO A 185 7.45 4.18 3.58
C PRO A 185 7.48 3.14 2.45
N THR A 186 6.67 3.31 1.41
CA THR A 186 6.71 2.44 0.24
C THR A 186 8.04 2.53 -0.51
N ALA A 187 8.62 3.73 -0.62
CA ALA A 187 9.93 3.92 -1.25
C ALA A 187 11.06 3.34 -0.38
N GLN A 188 11.01 3.56 0.94
CA GLN A 188 11.95 2.97 1.91
C GLN A 188 11.92 1.44 1.83
N TYR A 189 10.74 0.84 1.78
CA TYR A 189 10.57 -0.60 1.60
C TYR A 189 11.22 -1.09 0.30
N HIS A 190 10.90 -0.49 -0.85
CA HIS A 190 11.46 -0.91 -2.12
C HIS A 190 12.98 -0.73 -2.20
N LEU A 191 13.50 0.37 -1.65
CA LEU A 191 14.95 0.59 -1.58
C LEU A 191 15.63 -0.44 -0.68
N GLY A 192 15.05 -0.75 0.49
CA GLY A 192 15.50 -1.83 1.37
C GLY A 192 15.52 -3.19 0.66
N MET A 193 14.49 -3.50 -0.12
CA MET A 193 14.43 -4.74 -0.91
C MET A 193 15.46 -4.77 -2.04
N MET A 194 15.79 -3.63 -2.67
CA MET A 194 16.89 -3.55 -3.64
C MET A 194 18.21 -3.94 -3.00
N TYR A 195 18.52 -3.41 -1.82
CA TYR A 195 19.74 -3.77 -1.08
C TYR A 195 19.73 -5.22 -0.58
N ALA A 196 18.58 -5.71 -0.09
CA ALA A 196 18.46 -7.10 0.38
C ALA A 196 18.71 -8.14 -0.71
N ARG A 197 18.36 -7.81 -1.98
CA ARG A 197 18.48 -8.72 -3.13
C ARG A 197 19.68 -8.42 -4.04
N GLY A 198 20.39 -7.32 -3.82
CA GLY A 198 21.43 -6.86 -4.75
C GLY A 198 20.89 -6.40 -6.09
N THR A 199 19.63 -5.92 -6.15
CA THR A 199 18.98 -5.53 -7.41
C THR A 199 19.46 -4.15 -7.84
N GLY A 200 20.41 -4.10 -8.78
CA GLY A 200 21.01 -2.87 -9.31
C GLY A 200 21.90 -2.11 -8.30
N VAL A 201 22.23 -2.76 -7.20
CA VAL A 201 23.14 -2.30 -6.16
C VAL A 201 23.95 -3.50 -5.65
N LEU A 202 25.08 -3.24 -5.01
CA LEU A 202 25.75 -4.29 -4.24
C LEU A 202 24.82 -4.74 -3.10
N GLN A 203 24.67 -6.06 -2.92
CA GLN A 203 23.86 -6.59 -1.83
C GLN A 203 24.42 -6.14 -0.48
N SER A 204 23.55 -5.63 0.38
CA SER A 204 23.90 -5.20 1.74
C SER A 204 22.71 -5.38 2.66
N TYR A 205 22.82 -6.35 3.56
CA TYR A 205 21.79 -6.60 4.56
C TYR A 205 21.72 -5.47 5.62
N THR A 206 22.83 -4.80 5.86
CA THR A 206 22.90 -3.65 6.78
C THR A 206 22.10 -2.46 6.23
N GLU A 207 22.34 -2.09 4.95
CA GLU A 207 21.55 -1.05 4.28
C GLU A 207 20.06 -1.45 4.17
N ALA A 208 19.78 -2.74 3.83
CA ALA A 208 18.43 -3.24 3.79
C ALA A 208 17.71 -3.10 5.13
N ARG A 209 18.38 -3.48 6.24
CA ARG A 209 17.86 -3.33 7.61
C ARG A 209 17.50 -1.87 7.91
N GLN A 210 18.40 -0.92 7.62
CA GLN A 210 18.17 0.50 7.88
C GLN A 210 16.92 1.03 7.17
N TRP A 211 16.79 0.75 5.88
CA TRP A 211 15.65 1.22 5.10
C TRP A 211 14.34 0.53 5.47
N LEU A 212 14.37 -0.79 5.69
CA LEU A 212 13.19 -1.55 6.14
C LEU A 212 12.75 -1.12 7.55
N GLN A 213 13.71 -0.80 8.45
CA GLN A 213 13.41 -0.28 9.78
C GLN A 213 12.64 1.04 9.72
N LYS A 214 13.11 2.01 8.91
CA LYS A 214 12.41 3.29 8.71
C LYS A 214 10.97 3.13 8.21
N ALA A 215 10.74 2.18 7.31
CA ALA A 215 9.38 1.88 6.83
C ALA A 215 8.53 1.16 7.89
N ALA A 216 9.14 0.26 8.66
CA ALA A 216 8.49 -0.48 9.74
C ALA A 216 8.04 0.44 10.89
N GLU A 217 8.85 1.43 11.27
CA GLU A 217 8.51 2.47 12.26
C GLU A 217 7.28 3.28 11.85
N GLN A 218 7.02 3.41 10.56
CA GLN A 218 5.80 4.01 10.02
C GLN A 218 4.64 2.99 9.88
N ASN A 219 4.77 1.81 10.48
CA ASN A 219 3.77 0.74 10.45
C ASN A 219 3.46 0.19 9.03
N TYR A 220 4.42 0.21 8.12
CA TYR A 220 4.27 -0.43 6.82
C TYR A 220 4.44 -1.94 6.97
N LEU A 221 3.33 -2.69 6.90
CA LEU A 221 3.27 -4.11 7.30
C LEU A 221 4.21 -5.01 6.49
N ASP A 222 4.32 -4.78 5.18
CA ASP A 222 5.26 -5.54 4.34
C ASP A 222 6.72 -5.29 4.75
N ALA A 223 7.07 -4.07 5.19
CA ALA A 223 8.41 -3.76 5.69
C ALA A 223 8.67 -4.45 7.03
N ILE A 224 7.69 -4.46 7.94
CA ILE A 224 7.78 -5.19 9.21
C ILE A 224 8.04 -6.68 8.96
N TYR A 225 7.28 -7.27 8.03
CA TYR A 225 7.47 -8.67 7.64
C TYR A 225 8.87 -8.93 7.06
N GLN A 226 9.32 -8.11 6.10
CA GLN A 226 10.62 -8.31 5.45
C GLN A 226 11.77 -8.06 6.42
N LEU A 227 11.64 -7.08 7.32
CA LEU A 227 12.60 -6.84 8.39
C LEU A 227 12.65 -8.04 9.34
N GLY A 228 11.50 -8.57 9.79
CA GLY A 228 11.42 -9.76 10.61
C GLY A 228 12.08 -10.97 9.92
N LYS A 229 11.81 -11.17 8.63
CA LYS A 229 12.47 -12.22 7.84
C LYS A 229 13.99 -12.02 7.76
N LEU A 230 14.45 -10.79 7.53
CA LEU A 230 15.86 -10.44 7.45
C LEU A 230 16.58 -10.73 8.79
N LEU A 231 15.97 -10.33 9.91
CA LEU A 231 16.49 -10.57 11.25
C LEU A 231 16.47 -12.06 11.62
N SER A 232 15.56 -12.85 11.07
CA SER A 232 15.46 -14.29 11.32
C SER A 232 16.53 -15.09 10.61
N SER A 233 16.86 -14.74 9.37
CA SER A 233 17.65 -15.57 8.45
C SER A 233 18.69 -14.81 7.64
N GLY A 234 18.96 -13.55 7.96
CA GLY A 234 20.02 -12.75 7.33
C GLY A 234 21.42 -13.15 7.75
N SER A 235 22.42 -12.37 7.28
CA SER A 235 23.81 -12.55 7.71
C SER A 235 23.96 -12.35 9.22
N GLU A 236 25.06 -12.88 9.80
CA GLU A 236 25.33 -12.77 11.24
C GLU A 236 25.29 -11.34 11.75
N GLU A 237 25.74 -10.37 10.95
CA GLU A 237 25.76 -8.94 11.28
C GLU A 237 24.37 -8.33 11.55
N VAL A 238 23.32 -8.88 10.95
CA VAL A 238 21.95 -8.36 11.07
C VAL A 238 21.01 -9.32 11.77
N ARG A 239 21.46 -10.55 12.05
CA ARG A 239 20.61 -11.61 12.61
C ARG A 239 20.25 -11.34 14.06
N ASP A 240 18.95 -11.25 14.32
CA ASP A 240 18.36 -11.08 15.65
C ASP A 240 16.94 -11.71 15.66
N PRO A 241 16.88 -13.05 15.85
CA PRO A 241 15.60 -13.76 15.82
C PRO A 241 14.62 -13.33 16.91
N SER A 242 15.11 -12.84 18.05
CA SER A 242 14.24 -12.39 19.15
C SER A 242 13.51 -11.10 18.78
N SER A 243 14.23 -10.11 18.23
CA SER A 243 13.60 -8.91 17.68
C SER A 243 12.69 -9.22 16.49
N ALA A 244 13.04 -10.24 15.68
CA ALA A 244 12.17 -10.69 14.58
C ALA A 244 10.79 -11.13 15.08
N VAL A 245 10.74 -11.94 16.17
CA VAL A 245 9.47 -12.41 16.76
C VAL A 245 8.62 -11.24 17.23
N VAL A 246 9.21 -10.23 17.87
CA VAL A 246 8.48 -9.03 18.33
C VAL A 246 7.85 -8.27 17.14
N LEU A 247 8.62 -8.02 16.09
CA LEU A 247 8.16 -7.33 14.89
C LEU A 247 7.08 -8.15 14.15
N LEU A 248 7.31 -9.44 13.96
CA LEU A 248 6.33 -10.31 13.31
C LEU A 248 5.02 -10.36 14.09
N LYS A 249 5.07 -10.39 15.43
CA LYS A 249 3.87 -10.35 16.28
C LYS A 249 3.10 -9.03 16.08
N GLN A 250 3.79 -7.88 16.02
CA GLN A 250 3.18 -6.58 15.76
C GLN A 250 2.42 -6.55 14.43
N SER A 251 2.96 -7.16 13.38
CA SER A 251 2.32 -7.22 12.06
C SER A 251 1.22 -8.29 12.01
N ALA A 252 1.43 -9.46 12.64
CA ALA A 252 0.50 -10.57 12.67
C ALA A 252 -0.82 -10.21 13.38
N THR A 253 -0.76 -9.49 14.51
CA THR A 253 -1.93 -9.00 15.23
C THR A 253 -2.78 -8.02 14.42
N ARG A 254 -2.22 -7.43 13.36
CA ARG A 254 -2.93 -6.57 12.40
C ARG A 254 -3.46 -7.32 11.18
N GLY A 255 -3.45 -8.65 11.22
CA GLY A 255 -3.95 -9.51 10.15
C GLY A 255 -3.01 -9.70 8.95
N HIS A 256 -1.71 -9.35 9.08
CA HIS A 256 -0.77 -9.59 7.99
C HIS A 256 -0.43 -11.08 7.89
N GLN A 257 -1.07 -11.78 6.95
CA GLN A 257 -1.02 -13.25 6.82
C GLN A 257 0.41 -13.80 6.71
N ARG A 258 1.29 -13.19 5.92
CA ARG A 258 2.69 -13.63 5.79
C ARG A 258 3.45 -13.57 7.12
N SER A 259 3.16 -12.55 7.94
CA SER A 259 3.74 -12.45 9.29
C SER A 259 3.17 -13.50 10.23
N GLN A 260 1.87 -13.80 10.14
CA GLN A 260 1.24 -14.89 10.91
C GLN A 260 1.88 -16.24 10.58
N VAL A 261 2.07 -16.54 9.28
CA VAL A 261 2.73 -17.79 8.85
C VAL A 261 4.16 -17.88 9.38
N LEU A 262 4.96 -16.84 9.20
CA LEU A 262 6.36 -16.83 9.64
C LEU A 262 6.48 -16.89 11.17
N LEU A 263 5.60 -16.17 11.89
CA LEU A 263 5.55 -16.21 13.36
C LEU A 263 5.18 -17.60 13.88
N GLY A 264 4.21 -18.28 13.25
CA GLY A 264 3.89 -19.66 13.55
C GLY A 264 5.09 -20.60 13.33
N GLN A 265 5.88 -20.39 12.26
CA GLN A 265 7.13 -21.14 12.05
C GLN A 265 8.17 -20.89 13.14
N HIS A 266 8.29 -19.65 13.63
CA HIS A 266 9.18 -19.32 14.74
C HIS A 266 8.79 -20.07 16.02
N PHE A 267 7.52 -20.08 16.38
CA PHE A 267 7.01 -20.84 17.52
C PHE A 267 7.16 -22.35 17.34
N ALA A 268 6.85 -22.88 16.16
CA ALA A 268 6.99 -24.32 15.89
C ALA A 268 8.42 -24.82 15.97
N LYS A 269 9.43 -23.96 15.69
CA LYS A 269 10.85 -24.32 15.68
C LYS A 269 11.63 -23.82 16.90
N GLY A 270 11.05 -22.95 17.72
CA GLY A 270 11.76 -22.30 18.82
C GLY A 270 12.84 -21.32 18.36
N VAL A 271 12.60 -20.59 17.25
CA VAL A 271 13.58 -19.63 16.70
C VAL A 271 13.28 -18.23 17.24
N GLY A 272 14.18 -17.69 18.05
CA GLY A 272 13.98 -16.38 18.71
C GLY A 272 12.94 -16.36 19.83
N THR A 273 12.37 -17.52 20.14
CA THR A 273 11.40 -17.76 21.22
C THR A 273 11.47 -19.20 21.67
N ALA A 274 10.88 -19.54 22.81
CA ALA A 274 10.66 -20.94 23.18
C ALA A 274 9.78 -21.65 22.15
N GLN A 275 10.03 -22.94 21.91
CA GLN A 275 9.17 -23.75 21.06
C GLN A 275 7.78 -23.87 21.69
N ASP A 276 6.74 -23.55 20.91
CA ASP A 276 5.35 -23.58 21.33
C ASP A 276 4.43 -23.93 20.15
N TYR A 277 4.00 -25.18 20.10
CA TYR A 277 3.10 -25.66 19.05
C TYR A 277 1.68 -25.11 19.15
N GLN A 278 1.20 -24.71 20.35
CA GLN A 278 -0.11 -24.10 20.54
C GLN A 278 -0.13 -22.69 19.94
N MET A 279 0.93 -21.91 20.18
CA MET A 279 1.08 -20.61 19.55
C MET A 279 1.27 -20.72 18.02
N ALA A 280 1.97 -21.75 17.55
CA ALA A 280 2.09 -22.01 16.12
C ALA A 280 0.72 -22.32 15.49
N TYR A 281 -0.06 -23.17 16.15
CA TYR A 281 -1.44 -23.51 15.75
C TYR A 281 -2.31 -22.25 15.68
N HIS A 282 -2.31 -21.41 16.73
CA HIS A 282 -3.07 -20.17 16.76
C HIS A 282 -2.77 -19.29 15.54
N TRP A 283 -1.51 -18.97 15.27
CA TRP A 283 -1.14 -18.08 14.18
C TRP A 283 -1.39 -18.68 12.81
N TRP A 284 -1.18 -19.97 12.62
CA TRP A 284 -1.50 -20.63 11.36
C TRP A 284 -3.01 -20.74 11.12
N THR A 285 -3.81 -20.92 12.19
CA THR A 285 -5.28 -20.94 12.06
C THR A 285 -5.80 -19.57 11.62
N GLU A 286 -5.30 -18.47 12.19
CA GLU A 286 -5.67 -17.12 11.76
C GLU A 286 -5.37 -16.91 10.27
N ALA A 287 -4.17 -17.26 9.82
CA ALA A 287 -3.78 -17.11 8.41
C ALA A 287 -4.55 -18.07 7.48
N ALA A 288 -4.79 -19.31 7.90
CA ALA A 288 -5.48 -20.33 7.10
C ALA A 288 -6.97 -20.00 6.90
N ASN A 289 -7.64 -19.50 7.93
CA ASN A 289 -9.01 -19.01 7.85
C ASN A 289 -9.14 -17.79 6.90
N ALA A 290 -8.08 -17.01 6.76
CA ALA A 290 -7.97 -15.93 5.77
C ALA A 290 -7.56 -16.43 4.37
N GLY A 291 -7.49 -17.76 4.16
CA GLY A 291 -7.23 -18.39 2.86
C GLY A 291 -5.76 -18.56 2.50
N ASN A 292 -4.81 -18.37 3.44
CA ASN A 292 -3.39 -18.51 3.14
C ASN A 292 -2.98 -19.97 2.97
N ALA A 293 -2.53 -20.36 1.77
CA ALA A 293 -2.18 -21.74 1.42
C ALA A 293 -0.99 -22.30 2.22
N ASP A 294 0.04 -21.48 2.54
CA ASP A 294 1.17 -21.93 3.36
C ASP A 294 0.72 -22.27 4.80
N ALA A 295 -0.22 -21.49 5.35
CA ALA A 295 -0.79 -21.75 6.67
C ALA A 295 -1.66 -23.00 6.69
N GLN A 296 -2.51 -23.18 5.69
CA GLN A 296 -3.34 -24.39 5.51
C GLN A 296 -2.45 -25.63 5.40
N TYR A 297 -1.39 -25.59 4.60
CA TYR A 297 -0.39 -26.66 4.54
C TYR A 297 0.21 -26.96 5.91
N ASN A 298 0.65 -25.94 6.64
CA ASN A 298 1.26 -26.12 7.96
C ASN A 298 0.28 -26.74 8.97
N LEU A 299 -0.99 -26.33 8.97
CA LEU A 299 -2.05 -26.94 9.79
C LEU A 299 -2.28 -28.40 9.40
N GLY A 300 -2.37 -28.71 8.11
CA GLY A 300 -2.50 -30.06 7.62
C GLY A 300 -1.38 -30.98 8.15
N ILE A 301 -0.15 -30.51 8.10
CA ILE A 301 1.00 -31.23 8.64
C ILE A 301 0.95 -31.37 10.18
N MET A 302 0.44 -30.36 10.89
CA MET A 302 0.24 -30.44 12.35
C MET A 302 -0.73 -31.56 12.72
N TYR A 303 -1.89 -31.61 12.08
CA TYR A 303 -2.91 -32.63 12.34
C TYR A 303 -2.44 -34.04 11.96
N LEU A 304 -1.72 -34.21 10.84
CA LEU A 304 -1.15 -35.51 10.45
C LEU A 304 -0.13 -36.05 11.47
N ASN A 305 0.63 -35.14 12.11
CA ASN A 305 1.70 -35.51 13.04
C ASN A 305 1.27 -35.47 14.52
N GLY A 306 0.14 -34.88 14.87
CA GLY A 306 -0.29 -34.67 16.24
C GLY A 306 0.61 -33.71 17.02
N LYS A 307 1.15 -32.67 16.35
CA LYS A 307 2.02 -31.67 17.00
C LYS A 307 1.20 -30.45 17.39
N GLY A 308 1.01 -30.23 18.70
CA GLY A 308 0.23 -29.12 19.23
C GLY A 308 -1.29 -29.25 19.06
N VAL A 309 -1.74 -30.35 18.45
CA VAL A 309 -3.13 -30.74 18.28
C VAL A 309 -3.24 -32.25 18.39
N GLU A 310 -4.41 -32.79 18.72
CA GLU A 310 -4.68 -34.21 18.60
C GLU A 310 -4.51 -34.65 17.14
N LYS A 311 -3.92 -35.83 16.94
CA LYS A 311 -3.69 -36.37 15.59
C LYS A 311 -5.03 -36.68 14.93
N ASP A 312 -5.29 -36.03 13.80
CA ASP A 312 -6.47 -36.21 12.99
C ASP A 312 -6.11 -36.19 11.49
N SER A 313 -6.11 -37.34 10.87
CA SER A 313 -5.76 -37.48 9.45
C SER A 313 -6.83 -36.92 8.52
N LEU A 314 -8.10 -36.90 8.91
CA LEU A 314 -9.20 -36.37 8.09
C LEU A 314 -9.13 -34.83 8.09
N GLU A 315 -8.95 -34.22 9.26
CA GLU A 315 -8.77 -32.78 9.35
C GLU A 315 -7.48 -32.34 8.66
N GLY A 316 -6.40 -33.10 8.82
CA GLY A 316 -5.15 -32.87 8.11
C GLY A 316 -5.29 -32.92 6.60
N LYS A 317 -6.04 -33.91 6.07
CA LYS A 317 -6.40 -34.00 4.65
C LYS A 317 -7.19 -32.78 4.20
N ARG A 318 -8.20 -32.36 4.96
CA ARG A 318 -9.04 -31.20 4.63
C ARG A 318 -8.18 -29.95 4.39
N TRP A 319 -7.34 -29.61 5.34
CA TRP A 319 -6.44 -28.46 5.22
C TRP A 319 -5.43 -28.57 4.08
N LEU A 320 -4.90 -29.79 3.84
CA LEU A 320 -4.01 -30.02 2.70
C LEU A 320 -4.74 -29.88 1.37
N THR A 321 -6.02 -30.28 1.29
CA THR A 321 -6.83 -30.12 0.08
C THR A 321 -7.07 -28.63 -0.21
N ASP A 322 -7.47 -27.86 0.82
CA ASP A 322 -7.66 -26.41 0.69
C ASP A 322 -6.40 -25.69 0.18
N ALA A 323 -5.21 -26.12 0.64
CA ALA A 323 -3.93 -25.58 0.15
C ALA A 323 -3.61 -26.05 -1.27
N ALA A 324 -3.84 -27.34 -1.57
CA ALA A 324 -3.53 -27.96 -2.86
C ALA A 324 -4.38 -27.39 -3.99
N ASP A 325 -5.66 -27.09 -3.74
CA ASP A 325 -6.59 -26.47 -4.69
C ASP A 325 -6.16 -25.05 -5.07
N GLN A 326 -5.37 -24.39 -4.22
CA GLN A 326 -4.73 -23.11 -4.51
C GLN A 326 -3.37 -23.26 -5.23
N GLY A 327 -2.96 -24.46 -5.62
CA GLY A 327 -1.70 -24.73 -6.30
C GLY A 327 -0.49 -24.86 -5.36
N HIS A 328 -0.69 -25.11 -4.06
CA HIS A 328 0.43 -25.29 -3.14
C HIS A 328 1.12 -26.65 -3.36
N THR A 329 2.24 -26.66 -4.09
CA THR A 329 2.94 -27.87 -4.58
C THR A 329 3.24 -28.90 -3.47
N LYS A 330 3.68 -28.44 -2.29
CA LYS A 330 3.96 -29.38 -1.18
C LYS A 330 2.71 -30.04 -0.62
N ALA A 331 1.56 -29.34 -0.63
CA ALA A 331 0.29 -29.91 -0.21
C ALA A 331 -0.19 -30.96 -1.22
N GLN A 332 -0.10 -30.66 -2.52
CA GLN A 332 -0.41 -31.61 -3.60
C GLN A 332 0.45 -32.86 -3.48
N TYR A 333 1.76 -32.73 -3.28
CA TYR A 333 2.65 -33.87 -3.06
C TYR A 333 2.26 -34.70 -1.83
N CYS A 334 1.93 -34.03 -0.71
CA CYS A 334 1.49 -34.72 0.51
C CYS A 334 0.20 -35.54 0.27
N LEU A 335 -0.79 -34.97 -0.43
CA LEU A 335 -2.01 -35.69 -0.80
C LEU A 335 -1.71 -36.90 -1.71
N GLY A 336 -0.86 -36.71 -2.71
CA GLY A 336 -0.41 -37.81 -3.57
C GLY A 336 0.21 -38.97 -2.78
N VAL A 337 1.05 -38.67 -1.77
CA VAL A 337 1.63 -39.67 -0.88
C VAL A 337 0.56 -40.31 0.02
N MET A 338 -0.36 -39.53 0.58
CA MET A 338 -1.45 -40.04 1.42
C MET A 338 -2.30 -41.08 0.66
N TYR A 339 -2.74 -40.74 -0.55
CA TYR A 339 -3.56 -41.66 -1.37
C TYR A 339 -2.79 -42.86 -1.90
N SER A 340 -1.50 -42.69 -2.28
CA SER A 340 -0.71 -43.84 -2.77
C SER A 340 -0.37 -44.85 -1.68
N THR A 341 -0.29 -44.43 -0.41
CA THR A 341 0.08 -45.28 0.71
C THR A 341 -1.11 -45.74 1.56
N GLY A 342 -2.29 -45.16 1.38
CA GLY A 342 -3.45 -45.40 2.24
C GLY A 342 -3.28 -44.87 3.67
N LYS A 343 -2.29 -43.98 3.91
CA LYS A 343 -2.00 -43.48 5.26
C LYS A 343 -2.93 -42.32 5.62
N GLY A 344 -3.91 -42.61 6.46
CA GLY A 344 -4.91 -41.66 6.93
C GLY A 344 -6.08 -41.43 5.98
N VAL A 345 -6.08 -42.10 4.84
CA VAL A 345 -7.17 -42.15 3.85
C VAL A 345 -7.21 -43.56 3.21
N PRO A 346 -8.32 -44.02 2.64
CA PRO A 346 -8.29 -45.18 1.80
C PRO A 346 -7.31 -45.03 0.64
N GLN A 347 -6.57 -46.10 0.33
CA GLN A 347 -5.66 -46.09 -0.80
C GLN A 347 -6.42 -45.90 -2.11
N ASP A 348 -5.97 -44.94 -2.92
CA ASP A 348 -6.53 -44.60 -4.23
C ASP A 348 -5.40 -44.12 -5.16
N MET A 349 -5.09 -44.96 -6.13
CA MET A 349 -3.97 -44.68 -7.05
C MET A 349 -4.33 -43.62 -8.08
N ASP A 350 -5.62 -43.50 -8.47
CA ASP A 350 -6.06 -42.50 -9.44
C ASP A 350 -5.94 -41.09 -8.82
N GLU A 351 -6.45 -40.94 -7.60
CA GLU A 351 -6.25 -39.68 -6.84
C GLU A 351 -4.77 -39.41 -6.56
N ALA A 352 -3.99 -40.43 -6.26
CA ALA A 352 -2.52 -40.26 -6.05
C ALA A 352 -1.83 -39.73 -7.32
N PHE A 353 -2.17 -40.23 -8.49
CA PHE A 353 -1.66 -39.77 -9.78
C PHE A 353 -2.09 -38.32 -10.06
N ARG A 354 -3.38 -38.04 -9.91
CA ARG A 354 -3.95 -36.68 -10.10
C ARG A 354 -3.19 -35.62 -9.31
N TRP A 355 -2.93 -35.87 -8.03
CA TRP A 355 -2.21 -34.91 -7.18
C TRP A 355 -0.72 -34.80 -7.51
N LYS A 356 -0.09 -35.89 -7.96
CA LYS A 356 1.32 -35.84 -8.42
C LYS A 356 1.46 -35.04 -9.72
N GLU A 357 0.61 -35.27 -10.71
CA GLU A 357 0.63 -34.50 -11.95
C GLU A 357 0.38 -33.01 -11.69
N ALA A 358 -0.54 -32.66 -10.77
CA ALA A 358 -0.75 -31.29 -10.36
C ALA A 358 0.50 -30.66 -9.74
N ALA A 359 1.24 -31.38 -8.90
CA ALA A 359 2.47 -30.91 -8.29
C ALA A 359 3.59 -30.70 -9.34
N GLU A 360 3.79 -31.64 -10.27
CA GLU A 360 4.79 -31.55 -11.34
C GLU A 360 4.48 -30.40 -12.32
N PHE A 361 3.21 -30.18 -12.63
CA PHE A 361 2.78 -29.06 -13.48
C PHE A 361 3.25 -27.70 -12.92
N TRP A 362 3.10 -27.49 -11.60
CA TRP A 362 3.50 -26.22 -10.97
C TRP A 362 5.01 -26.07 -10.78
N GLU A 363 5.77 -27.16 -10.71
CA GLU A 363 7.24 -27.11 -10.68
C GLU A 363 7.83 -26.78 -12.05
N SER A 364 7.09 -27.00 -13.13
CA SER A 364 7.53 -26.72 -14.53
C SER A 364 7.27 -25.29 -14.99
N LEU A 365 6.51 -24.49 -14.23
CA LEU A 365 6.19 -23.09 -14.49
C LEU A 365 7.09 -22.14 -13.70
#